data_607a2d4924eefc0e5da116fd909e70dd
#
_entry.id   607a2d4924eefc0e5da116fd909e70dd
#
_cell.length_a   1.000
_cell.length_b   1.000
_cell.length_c   1.000
_cell.angle_alpha   90.00
_cell.angle_beta   90.00
_cell.angle_gamma   90.00
#
_symmetry.space_group_name_H-M   'P 1'
#
loop_
_entity.id
_entity.type
_entity.pdbx_description
1 polymer ?
#
loop_
_entity_poly.entity_id
_entity_poly.type
_entity_poly.pdbx_seq_one_letter_code
_entity_poly.pdbx_strand_id
1 'polypeptide(L)'
;MTRLALAFISIISLLLLGSCQEKLEWTVDIIAGNPDSFVDAPTITQPSFEEIMPLNATNPHPQGGDCWGNYFFQFVKDNTTVRVYDLSSKTLVQTIKISKSLKGFVSKCHCNSVNFGTEYYDAEDLFPLIYVSTGYAAGGYTGSMVYRITLNDGTFFITLVQTIKFPVDSSSWTEFIPGEEYGYLCYTSERVIYRVPMPKLKDGDVILSREDAVDTYQFTPQPKWMSTSRNQDRMLYQGKILCISGVPRTEASVFMILNLETCERERIIDFTKIGLTTESESLFLWHGDICVAFVDKIVRLVDFVDTV
;
A
#
# COMPACT_ATOMS: atom_id res chain seq x y z
N MET A 1 14.69 -26.67 45.48
CA MET A 1 13.91 -25.58 44.83
C MET A 1 14.62 -24.86 43.66
N THR A 2 15.87 -25.18 43.36
CA THR A 2 16.68 -24.42 42.35
C THR A 2 16.61 -24.97 40.90
N ARG A 3 16.10 -26.15 40.66
CA ARG A 3 16.02 -26.75 39.32
C ARG A 3 14.74 -26.40 38.52
N LEU A 4 13.62 -26.08 39.20
CA LEU A 4 12.38 -25.70 38.55
C LEU A 4 12.40 -24.25 38.06
N ALA A 5 13.12 -23.34 38.72
CA ALA A 5 13.23 -21.95 38.34
C ALA A 5 14.03 -21.74 37.04
N LEU A 6 15.09 -22.53 36.81
CA LEU A 6 15.92 -22.47 35.60
C LEU A 6 15.18 -23.00 34.35
N ALA A 7 14.29 -24.00 34.52
CA ALA A 7 13.49 -24.51 33.41
C ALA A 7 12.42 -23.48 32.94
N PHE A 8 11.84 -22.72 33.88
CA PHE A 8 10.85 -21.70 33.56
C PHE A 8 11.46 -20.48 32.83
N ILE A 9 12.66 -20.05 33.24
CA ILE A 9 13.35 -18.94 32.57
C ILE A 9 13.77 -19.32 31.14
N SER A 10 14.17 -20.58 30.91
CA SER A 10 14.52 -21.06 29.56
C SER A 10 13.29 -21.14 28.64
N ILE A 11 12.11 -21.51 29.14
CA ILE A 11 10.89 -21.60 28.34
C ILE A 11 10.37 -20.18 27.98
N ILE A 12 10.44 -19.24 28.91
CA ILE A 12 10.03 -17.86 28.65
C ILE A 12 11.02 -17.18 27.66
N SER A 13 12.31 -17.46 27.77
CA SER A 13 13.30 -16.95 26.81
C SER A 13 13.13 -17.54 25.41
N LEU A 14 12.73 -18.81 25.28
CA LEU A 14 12.43 -19.41 23.98
C LEU A 14 11.12 -18.86 23.36
N LEU A 15 10.12 -18.57 24.17
CA LEU A 15 8.86 -17.98 23.68
C LEU A 15 9.04 -16.53 23.24
N LEU A 16 9.92 -15.76 23.92
CA LEU A 16 10.25 -14.39 23.52
C LEU A 16 11.13 -14.33 22.25
N LEU A 17 12.03 -15.32 22.08
CA LEU A 17 12.83 -15.43 20.86
C LEU A 17 11.99 -15.89 19.66
N GLY A 18 11.00 -16.79 19.87
CA GLY A 18 10.08 -17.23 18.82
C GLY A 18 9.22 -16.08 18.28
N SER A 19 8.63 -15.25 19.15
CA SER A 19 7.81 -14.12 18.72
C SER A 19 8.62 -13.03 18.01
N CYS A 20 9.88 -12.82 18.41
CA CYS A 20 10.77 -11.88 17.75
C CYS A 20 11.24 -12.39 16.38
N GLN A 21 11.41 -13.70 16.23
CA GLN A 21 11.84 -14.32 14.97
C GLN A 21 10.72 -14.34 13.94
N GLU A 22 9.46 -14.62 14.31
CA GLU A 22 8.30 -14.50 13.42
C GLU A 22 8.12 -13.03 12.95
N LYS A 23 8.25 -12.06 13.86
CA LYS A 23 8.14 -10.64 13.52
C LYS A 23 9.24 -10.20 12.52
N LEU A 24 10.44 -10.74 12.65
CA LEU A 24 11.57 -10.44 11.76
C LEU A 24 11.40 -11.11 10.39
N GLU A 25 10.94 -12.35 10.34
CA GLU A 25 10.67 -13.08 9.10
C GLU A 25 9.57 -12.39 8.28
N TRP A 26 8.51 -11.93 8.91
CA TRP A 26 7.43 -11.20 8.23
C TRP A 26 7.89 -9.85 7.68
N THR A 27 8.75 -9.16 8.39
CA THR A 27 9.33 -7.89 7.94
C THR A 27 10.24 -8.09 6.73
N VAL A 28 11.02 -9.17 6.74
CA VAL A 28 11.91 -9.53 5.63
C VAL A 28 11.11 -9.96 4.40
N ASP A 29 10.05 -10.75 4.56
CA ASP A 29 9.21 -11.20 3.43
C ASP A 29 8.44 -10.06 2.76
N ILE A 30 8.03 -9.04 3.53
CA ILE A 30 7.31 -7.88 2.99
C ILE A 30 8.27 -6.86 2.36
N ILE A 31 9.46 -6.65 2.94
CA ILE A 31 10.46 -5.71 2.41
C ILE A 31 11.29 -6.36 1.30
N ALA A 32 11.63 -7.63 1.45
CA ALA A 32 12.46 -8.32 0.47
C ALA A 32 11.68 -8.80 -0.74
N GLY A 33 10.34 -8.97 -0.67
CA GLY A 33 9.56 -9.61 -1.73
C GLY A 33 10.38 -10.79 -2.30
N ASN A 34 9.82 -11.81 -2.85
CA ASN A 34 10.69 -12.86 -3.42
C ASN A 34 11.45 -12.28 -4.64
N PRO A 35 12.75 -11.94 -4.54
CA PRO A 35 13.49 -11.33 -5.64
C PRO A 35 13.51 -12.20 -6.90
N ASP A 36 13.42 -13.51 -6.72
CA ASP A 36 13.54 -14.49 -7.80
C ASP A 36 12.26 -14.60 -8.65
N SER A 37 11.11 -14.12 -8.16
CA SER A 37 9.86 -14.21 -8.90
C SER A 37 9.76 -13.26 -10.11
N PHE A 38 10.62 -12.24 -10.18
CA PHE A 38 10.61 -11.27 -11.27
C PHE A 38 11.74 -11.45 -12.30
N VAL A 39 12.84 -12.10 -11.93
CA VAL A 39 14.07 -12.11 -12.76
C VAL A 39 14.22 -13.38 -13.60
N ASP A 40 13.71 -14.53 -13.13
CA ASP A 40 13.94 -15.83 -13.75
C ASP A 40 12.67 -16.60 -14.13
N ALA A 41 11.51 -15.95 -14.09
CA ALA A 41 10.27 -16.63 -14.44
C ALA A 41 10.23 -16.92 -15.96
N PRO A 42 9.83 -18.11 -16.39
CA PRO A 42 9.73 -18.44 -17.81
C PRO A 42 8.72 -17.53 -18.51
N THR A 43 8.97 -17.17 -19.75
CA THR A 43 8.09 -16.30 -20.55
C THR A 43 6.73 -16.97 -20.73
N ILE A 44 5.70 -16.48 -20.05
CA ILE A 44 4.32 -16.91 -20.21
C ILE A 44 3.58 -15.88 -21.06
N THR A 45 2.85 -16.35 -22.05
CA THR A 45 2.23 -15.50 -23.06
C THR A 45 1.00 -14.74 -22.56
N GLN A 46 0.42 -15.14 -21.42
CA GLN A 46 -0.70 -14.43 -20.79
C GLN A 46 -0.63 -14.58 -19.26
N PRO A 47 -0.57 -13.47 -18.50
CA PRO A 47 -0.72 -13.52 -17.06
C PRO A 47 -2.09 -14.07 -16.70
N SER A 48 -2.15 -14.85 -15.63
CA SER A 48 -3.39 -15.36 -15.06
C SER A 48 -3.61 -14.78 -13.66
N PHE A 49 -4.76 -15.04 -13.10
CA PHE A 49 -5.06 -14.64 -11.72
C PHE A 49 -5.80 -15.75 -10.98
N GLU A 50 -5.63 -15.75 -9.68
CA GLU A 50 -6.38 -16.59 -8.76
C GLU A 50 -7.20 -15.70 -7.83
N GLU A 51 -8.50 -15.98 -7.70
CA GLU A 51 -9.34 -15.27 -6.73
C GLU A 51 -9.03 -15.79 -5.31
N ILE A 52 -8.58 -14.88 -4.44
CA ILE A 52 -8.33 -15.19 -3.03
C ILE A 52 -9.65 -15.22 -2.27
N MET A 53 -10.43 -14.12 -2.39
CA MET A 53 -11.72 -14.00 -1.71
C MET A 53 -12.62 -12.96 -2.37
N PRO A 54 -13.95 -13.09 -2.27
CA PRO A 54 -14.87 -12.03 -2.62
C PRO A 54 -14.81 -10.90 -1.58
N LEU A 55 -15.02 -9.66 -2.04
CA LEU A 55 -15.19 -8.49 -1.20
C LEU A 55 -16.65 -8.02 -1.22
N ASN A 56 -17.07 -7.39 -0.14
CA ASN A 56 -18.38 -6.78 -0.10
C ASN A 56 -18.33 -5.38 -0.73
N ALA A 57 -18.81 -5.27 -1.96
CA ALA A 57 -18.87 -4.02 -2.73
C ALA A 57 -19.88 -2.99 -2.21
N THR A 58 -20.54 -3.23 -1.06
CA THR A 58 -21.57 -2.34 -0.52
C THR A 58 -21.00 -1.03 0.02
N ASN A 59 -21.84 -0.01 0.05
CA ASN A 59 -21.55 1.31 0.60
C ASN A 59 -21.08 1.23 2.08
N PRO A 60 -20.00 1.95 2.48
CA PRO A 60 -19.23 2.88 1.69
C PRO A 60 -18.30 2.18 0.70
N HIS A 61 -18.04 2.85 -0.44
CA HIS A 61 -17.23 2.32 -1.54
C HIS A 61 -15.82 1.95 -1.06
N PRO A 62 -15.33 0.74 -1.36
CA PRO A 62 -13.94 0.37 -1.06
C PRO A 62 -12.97 1.29 -1.82
N GLN A 63 -11.83 1.51 -1.22
CA GLN A 63 -10.72 2.26 -1.80
C GLN A 63 -9.41 1.56 -1.45
N GLY A 64 -8.30 2.29 -1.41
CA GLY A 64 -6.98 1.77 -1.13
C GLY A 64 -6.90 0.93 0.14
N GLY A 65 -5.96 0.03 0.16
CA GLY A 65 -5.67 -0.83 1.31
C GLY A 65 -4.35 -1.55 1.13
N ASP A 66 -3.80 -2.03 2.23
CA ASP A 66 -2.57 -2.79 2.24
C ASP A 66 -2.65 -3.95 3.23
N CYS A 67 -1.75 -4.91 3.09
CA CYS A 67 -1.73 -6.13 3.85
C CYS A 67 -0.50 -6.21 4.75
N TRP A 68 -0.70 -6.62 6.01
CA TRP A 68 0.37 -7.00 6.92
C TRP A 68 0.09 -8.37 7.51
N GLY A 69 0.97 -9.30 7.26
CA GLY A 69 0.75 -10.70 7.56
C GLY A 69 -0.48 -11.24 6.82
N ASN A 70 -1.46 -11.74 7.55
CA ASN A 70 -2.71 -12.21 6.96
C ASN A 70 -3.82 -11.14 6.95
N TYR A 71 -3.57 -9.95 7.49
CA TYR A 71 -4.61 -8.93 7.64
C TYR A 71 -4.52 -7.86 6.56
N PHE A 72 -5.57 -7.77 5.74
CA PHE A 72 -5.75 -6.73 4.75
C PHE A 72 -6.63 -5.61 5.33
N PHE A 73 -6.09 -4.39 5.36
CA PHE A 73 -6.74 -3.18 5.89
C PHE A 73 -7.26 -2.33 4.74
N GLN A 74 -8.56 -2.45 4.45
CA GLN A 74 -9.21 -1.70 3.38
C GLN A 74 -9.83 -0.41 3.92
N PHE A 75 -9.32 0.72 3.47
CA PHE A 75 -9.91 2.01 3.73
C PHE A 75 -11.08 2.24 2.76
N VAL A 76 -12.09 2.94 3.24
CA VAL A 76 -13.24 3.27 2.40
C VAL A 76 -13.26 4.75 2.07
N LYS A 77 -13.95 5.09 1.02
CA LYS A 77 -14.15 6.47 0.60
C LYS A 77 -14.59 7.35 1.78
N ASP A 78 -14.05 8.56 1.83
CA ASP A 78 -14.22 9.54 2.91
C ASP A 78 -13.43 9.23 4.19
N ASN A 79 -12.58 8.21 4.20
CA ASN A 79 -11.70 7.84 5.32
C ASN A 79 -12.43 7.82 6.68
N THR A 80 -13.60 7.20 6.71
CA THR A 80 -14.41 7.12 7.94
C THR A 80 -14.52 5.71 8.48
N THR A 81 -14.07 4.74 7.69
CA THR A 81 -14.22 3.33 8.01
C THR A 81 -13.03 2.55 7.45
N VAL A 82 -12.53 1.61 8.23
CA VAL A 82 -11.57 0.59 7.78
C VAL A 82 -12.20 -0.77 7.97
N ARG A 83 -12.12 -1.62 6.96
CA ARG A 83 -12.49 -3.02 7.03
C ARG A 83 -11.22 -3.84 7.15
N VAL A 84 -11.17 -4.72 8.13
CA VAL A 84 -10.04 -5.63 8.34
C VAL A 84 -10.49 -7.02 7.91
N TYR A 85 -9.81 -7.57 6.92
CA TYR A 85 -10.03 -8.93 6.44
C TYR A 85 -8.86 -9.82 6.85
N ASP A 86 -9.14 -11.03 7.26
CA ASP A 86 -8.15 -12.09 7.35
C ASP A 86 -8.16 -12.88 6.03
N LEU A 87 -7.07 -12.76 5.28
CA LEU A 87 -6.94 -13.41 3.97
C LEU A 87 -6.80 -14.93 4.08
N SER A 88 -6.23 -15.43 5.18
CA SER A 88 -6.06 -16.87 5.38
C SER A 88 -7.39 -17.57 5.64
N SER A 89 -8.25 -16.98 6.45
CA SER A 89 -9.60 -17.49 6.73
C SER A 89 -10.66 -16.98 5.75
N LYS A 90 -10.29 -16.03 4.87
CA LYS A 90 -11.17 -15.38 3.88
C LYS A 90 -12.40 -14.71 4.51
N THR A 91 -12.20 -14.05 5.65
CA THR A 91 -13.30 -13.46 6.44
C THR A 91 -13.09 -11.97 6.71
N LEU A 92 -14.20 -11.22 6.79
CA LEU A 92 -14.20 -9.88 7.38
C LEU A 92 -14.13 -10.02 8.91
N VAL A 93 -13.01 -9.65 9.50
CA VAL A 93 -12.76 -9.75 10.96
C VAL A 93 -13.42 -8.60 11.70
N GLN A 94 -13.25 -7.38 11.18
CA GLN A 94 -13.72 -6.19 11.88
C GLN A 94 -14.03 -5.04 10.93
N THR A 95 -14.98 -4.20 11.30
CA THR A 95 -15.22 -2.90 10.70
C THR A 95 -15.00 -1.82 11.74
N ILE A 96 -14.00 -0.96 11.51
CA ILE A 96 -13.56 0.08 12.43
C ILE A 96 -14.07 1.42 11.94
N LYS A 97 -14.69 2.19 12.82
CA LYS A 97 -15.00 3.60 12.57
C LYS A 97 -13.82 4.45 13.02
N ILE A 98 -13.23 5.19 12.09
CA ILE A 98 -12.17 6.15 12.39
C ILE A 98 -12.74 7.55 12.47
N SER A 99 -12.15 8.37 13.36
CA SER A 99 -12.59 9.74 13.55
C SER A 99 -12.43 10.55 12.26
N LYS A 100 -13.44 11.36 11.92
CA LYS A 100 -13.40 12.34 10.83
C LYS A 100 -12.41 13.48 11.05
N SER A 101 -11.64 13.46 12.13
CA SER A 101 -10.68 14.52 12.42
C SER A 101 -9.54 14.51 11.41
N LEU A 102 -9.82 15.04 10.24
CA LEU A 102 -8.84 15.25 9.16
C LEU A 102 -7.92 16.45 9.47
N LYS A 103 -7.83 16.85 10.75
CA LYS A 103 -7.03 17.98 11.24
C LYS A 103 -7.11 19.24 10.34
N GLY A 104 -8.26 19.45 9.70
CA GLY A 104 -8.59 20.67 8.97
C GLY A 104 -7.91 20.88 7.61
N PHE A 105 -7.08 19.94 7.11
CA PHE A 105 -6.42 20.15 5.82
C PHE A 105 -7.06 19.39 4.65
N VAL A 106 -8.00 18.51 4.92
CA VAL A 106 -8.70 17.75 3.89
C VAL A 106 -10.20 17.82 4.12
N SER A 107 -10.95 18.32 3.16
CA SER A 107 -12.43 18.35 3.23
C SER A 107 -13.05 17.03 2.78
N LYS A 108 -12.35 16.28 1.94
CA LYS A 108 -12.73 14.96 1.44
C LYS A 108 -11.47 14.12 1.30
N CYS A 109 -11.55 12.85 1.64
CA CYS A 109 -10.48 11.91 1.45
C CYS A 109 -10.95 10.82 0.50
N HIS A 110 -10.10 10.40 -0.43
CA HIS A 110 -10.40 9.32 -1.36
C HIS A 110 -9.66 8.03 -1.03
N CYS A 111 -8.61 8.10 -0.20
CA CYS A 111 -7.81 6.93 0.23
C CYS A 111 -7.31 6.06 -0.93
N ASN A 112 -6.91 6.66 -2.05
CA ASN A 112 -6.52 5.91 -3.23
C ASN A 112 -5.28 5.04 -3.01
N SER A 113 -4.25 5.58 -2.37
CA SER A 113 -3.02 4.86 -2.10
C SER A 113 -2.86 4.66 -0.60
N VAL A 114 -2.70 3.41 -0.20
CA VAL A 114 -2.54 2.99 1.19
C VAL A 114 -1.39 2.01 1.27
N ASN A 115 -0.36 2.36 2.03
CA ASN A 115 0.84 1.54 2.11
C ASN A 115 1.33 1.44 3.55
N PHE A 116 1.74 0.26 3.98
CA PHE A 116 2.55 0.12 5.18
C PHE A 116 3.95 0.67 4.94
N GLY A 117 4.47 1.40 5.93
CA GLY A 117 5.88 1.78 5.96
C GLY A 117 6.72 0.79 6.75
N THR A 118 7.94 1.21 7.08
CA THR A 118 8.89 0.42 7.86
C THR A 118 9.01 0.88 9.31
N GLU A 119 8.51 2.09 9.64
CA GLU A 119 8.56 2.66 10.98
C GLU A 119 7.41 2.12 11.84
N TYR A 120 7.71 1.77 13.09
CA TYR A 120 6.75 1.41 14.11
C TYR A 120 6.54 2.58 15.05
N TYR A 121 5.32 2.78 15.56
CA TYR A 121 5.06 3.78 16.58
C TYR A 121 5.72 3.43 17.91
N ASP A 122 5.66 2.15 18.27
CA ASP A 122 6.29 1.57 19.44
C ASP A 122 7.00 0.28 19.03
N ALA A 123 8.12 -0.05 19.69
CA ALA A 123 8.86 -1.27 19.40
C ALA A 123 8.05 -2.56 19.64
N GLU A 124 7.02 -2.47 20.50
CA GLU A 124 6.14 -3.60 20.82
C GLU A 124 4.91 -3.70 19.88
N ASP A 125 4.74 -2.76 18.95
CA ASP A 125 3.63 -2.81 18.00
C ASP A 125 3.77 -3.99 17.03
N LEU A 126 2.66 -4.65 16.75
CA LEU A 126 2.61 -5.76 15.78
C LEU A 126 2.62 -5.27 14.33
N PHE A 127 2.21 -4.03 14.10
CA PHE A 127 2.05 -3.43 12.79
C PHE A 127 2.92 -2.19 12.66
N PRO A 128 3.63 -2.01 11.53
CA PRO A 128 4.24 -0.73 11.24
C PRO A 128 3.18 0.34 10.99
N LEU A 129 3.60 1.57 10.84
CA LEU A 129 2.71 2.66 10.48
C LEU A 129 2.13 2.46 9.08
N ILE A 130 0.85 2.80 8.91
CA ILE A 130 0.18 2.76 7.62
C ILE A 130 -0.09 4.18 7.13
N TYR A 131 0.26 4.45 5.87
CA TYR A 131 0.21 5.75 5.20
C TYR A 131 -0.96 5.75 4.22
N VAL A 132 -1.88 6.70 4.39
CA VAL A 132 -3.12 6.79 3.62
C VAL A 132 -3.15 8.10 2.86
N SER A 133 -2.99 8.04 1.55
CA SER A 133 -3.04 9.23 0.68
C SER A 133 -4.46 9.77 0.55
N THR A 134 -4.62 11.09 0.71
CA THR A 134 -5.95 11.70 0.80
C THR A 134 -6.66 11.88 -0.52
N GLY A 135 -5.91 11.95 -1.61
CA GLY A 135 -6.42 12.06 -2.98
C GLY A 135 -6.96 13.45 -3.36
N TYR A 136 -7.54 14.22 -2.46
CA TYR A 136 -8.12 15.53 -2.78
C TYR A 136 -7.37 16.68 -2.12
N ALA A 137 -7.17 17.75 -2.89
CA ALA A 137 -6.63 19.00 -2.37
C ALA A 137 -7.68 19.80 -1.59
N ALA A 138 -7.26 20.38 -0.45
CA ALA A 138 -8.03 21.38 0.26
C ALA A 138 -7.07 22.45 0.80
N GLY A 139 -7.43 23.72 0.61
CA GLY A 139 -6.59 24.83 1.07
C GLY A 139 -5.21 24.88 0.42
N GLY A 140 -5.04 24.35 -0.80
CA GLY A 140 -3.75 24.31 -1.51
C GLY A 140 -2.86 23.13 -1.11
N TYR A 141 -3.38 22.16 -0.36
CA TYR A 141 -2.64 20.97 0.07
C TYR A 141 -3.42 19.68 -0.20
N THR A 142 -2.72 18.63 -0.56
CA THR A 142 -3.11 17.23 -0.36
C THR A 142 -2.21 16.64 0.71
N GLY A 143 -2.27 15.34 0.97
CA GLY A 143 -1.40 14.78 1.99
C GLY A 143 -1.55 13.29 2.19
N SER A 144 -0.78 12.81 3.13
CA SER A 144 -0.90 11.46 3.67
C SER A 144 -1.21 11.52 5.17
N MET A 145 -2.15 10.71 5.60
CA MET A 145 -2.44 10.48 7.01
C MET A 145 -1.72 9.22 7.46
N VAL A 146 -0.98 9.33 8.55
CA VAL A 146 -0.20 8.22 9.10
C VAL A 146 -0.92 7.68 10.32
N TYR A 147 -1.24 6.40 10.30
CA TYR A 147 -1.96 5.74 11.38
C TYR A 147 -1.12 4.67 12.05
N ARG A 148 -1.29 4.59 13.37
CA ARG A 148 -0.89 3.45 14.18
C ARG A 148 -2.03 2.44 14.19
N ILE A 149 -1.70 1.15 14.03
CA ILE A 149 -2.63 0.04 14.22
C ILE A 149 -2.18 -0.75 15.43
N THR A 150 -3.10 -1.03 16.34
CA THR A 150 -2.87 -1.93 17.48
C THR A 150 -3.91 -3.04 17.52
N LEU A 151 -3.52 -4.20 18.02
CA LEU A 151 -4.38 -5.35 18.23
C LEU A 151 -4.37 -5.74 19.70
N ASN A 152 -5.48 -5.53 20.39
CA ASN A 152 -5.63 -5.84 21.80
C ASN A 152 -6.81 -6.81 21.99
N ASP A 153 -6.59 -7.96 22.59
CA ASP A 153 -7.62 -8.97 22.85
C ASP A 153 -8.47 -9.30 21.61
N GLY A 154 -7.83 -9.43 20.45
CA GLY A 154 -8.49 -9.72 19.18
C GLY A 154 -9.24 -8.55 18.54
N THR A 155 -9.11 -7.35 19.10
CA THR A 155 -9.75 -6.12 18.59
C THR A 155 -8.72 -5.17 18.03
N PHE A 156 -8.92 -4.73 16.79
CA PHE A 156 -8.07 -3.75 16.12
C PHE A 156 -8.49 -2.32 16.45
N PHE A 157 -7.50 -1.47 16.67
CA PHE A 157 -7.66 -0.04 16.86
C PHE A 157 -6.77 0.71 15.87
N ILE A 158 -7.28 1.83 15.35
CA ILE A 158 -6.56 2.67 14.37
C ILE A 158 -6.57 4.10 14.87
N THR A 159 -5.37 4.69 15.04
CA THR A 159 -5.18 6.02 15.62
C THR A 159 -4.32 6.88 14.69
N LEU A 160 -4.78 8.09 14.33
CA LEU A 160 -3.99 9.06 13.57
C LEU A 160 -2.84 9.59 14.44
N VAL A 161 -1.60 9.43 13.98
CA VAL A 161 -0.40 9.79 14.74
C VAL A 161 0.41 10.91 14.08
N GLN A 162 0.32 11.06 12.75
CA GLN A 162 1.05 12.11 12.01
C GLN A 162 0.26 12.51 10.77
N THR A 163 0.46 13.73 10.28
CA THR A 163 0.02 14.17 8.95
C THR A 163 1.18 14.71 8.13
N ILE A 164 1.25 14.31 6.87
CA ILE A 164 2.24 14.77 5.90
C ILE A 164 1.48 15.54 4.82
N LYS A 165 1.71 16.85 4.70
CA LYS A 165 1.04 17.73 3.74
C LYS A 165 1.91 17.97 2.53
N PHE A 166 1.31 18.03 1.35
CA PHE A 166 1.99 18.33 0.11
C PHE A 166 1.32 19.52 -0.54
N PRO A 167 2.05 20.61 -0.86
CA PRO A 167 1.53 21.70 -1.68
C PRO A 167 1.13 21.16 -3.05
N VAL A 168 -0.04 21.53 -3.54
CA VAL A 168 -0.50 21.14 -4.87
C VAL A 168 -0.99 22.32 -5.67
N ASP A 169 -0.73 22.27 -6.96
CA ASP A 169 -1.48 23.01 -7.94
C ASP A 169 -2.87 22.41 -8.07
N SER A 170 -3.85 23.22 -8.22
CA SER A 170 -5.28 23.03 -7.98
C SER A 170 -5.99 21.82 -8.60
N SER A 171 -5.30 20.90 -9.28
CA SER A 171 -5.91 19.80 -10.03
C SER A 171 -5.25 18.43 -9.88
N SER A 172 -4.14 18.30 -9.18
CA SER A 172 -3.42 17.02 -9.11
C SER A 172 -3.61 16.31 -7.79
N TRP A 173 -3.91 15.02 -7.85
CA TRP A 173 -3.82 14.12 -6.73
C TRP A 173 -2.35 13.80 -6.49
N THR A 174 -1.98 13.69 -5.23
CA THR A 174 -0.64 13.33 -4.83
C THR A 174 -0.71 12.10 -3.96
N GLU A 175 0.09 11.12 -4.30
CA GLU A 175 0.27 9.90 -3.54
C GLU A 175 1.64 9.92 -2.89
N PHE A 176 1.72 9.41 -1.68
CA PHE A 176 2.96 9.25 -0.96
C PHE A 176 3.18 7.76 -0.68
N ILE A 177 4.26 7.23 -1.23
CA ILE A 177 4.67 5.85 -1.03
C ILE A 177 5.79 5.85 0.01
N PRO A 178 5.60 5.27 1.18
CA PRO A 178 6.65 5.19 2.20
C PRO A 178 7.75 4.19 1.78
N GLY A 179 8.97 4.51 2.15
CA GLY A 179 10.11 3.61 2.07
C GLY A 179 10.87 3.64 3.39
N GLU A 180 12.10 3.16 3.43
CA GLU A 180 12.89 3.08 4.65
C GLU A 180 13.53 4.41 5.03
N GLU A 181 14.41 4.94 4.18
CA GLU A 181 15.09 6.23 4.35
C GLU A 181 14.41 7.34 3.56
N TYR A 182 13.73 6.99 2.49
CA TYR A 182 13.10 7.89 1.54
C TYR A 182 11.68 7.49 1.27
N GLY A 183 10.80 8.47 1.10
CA GLY A 183 9.48 8.31 0.53
C GLY A 183 9.44 8.81 -0.91
N TYR A 184 8.36 8.47 -1.61
CA TYR A 184 8.18 8.85 -3.02
C TYR A 184 6.89 9.62 -3.19
N LEU A 185 7.02 10.88 -3.64
CA LEU A 185 5.89 11.74 -4.00
C LEU A 185 5.53 11.55 -5.48
N CYS A 186 4.33 11.14 -5.74
CA CYS A 186 3.78 10.88 -7.06
C CYS A 186 2.63 11.85 -7.34
N TYR A 187 2.86 12.86 -8.17
CA TYR A 187 1.81 13.76 -8.64
C TYR A 187 1.12 13.15 -9.86
N THR A 188 -0.20 12.94 -9.80
CA THR A 188 -0.92 12.23 -10.87
C THR A 188 -0.96 12.96 -12.20
N SER A 189 -0.87 14.29 -12.18
CA SER A 189 -0.77 15.13 -13.39
C SER A 189 0.62 15.11 -14.01
N GLU A 190 1.61 14.62 -13.28
CA GLU A 190 3.01 14.64 -13.70
C GLU A 190 3.50 13.21 -13.97
N ARG A 191 4.51 13.14 -14.84
CA ARG A 191 5.22 11.89 -15.13
C ARG A 191 6.50 11.80 -14.32
N VAL A 192 6.50 12.47 -13.19
CA VAL A 192 7.65 12.64 -12.32
C VAL A 192 7.34 12.04 -10.96
N ILE A 193 8.28 11.28 -10.45
CA ILE A 193 8.28 10.80 -9.08
C ILE A 193 9.44 11.48 -8.37
N TYR A 194 9.15 12.09 -7.23
CA TYR A 194 10.14 12.77 -6.40
C TYR A 194 10.51 11.90 -5.22
N ARG A 195 11.79 11.57 -5.07
CA ARG A 195 12.30 10.90 -3.88
C ARG A 195 12.62 11.97 -2.83
N VAL A 196 11.99 11.87 -1.69
CA VAL A 196 12.13 12.82 -0.57
C VAL A 196 12.59 12.08 0.69
N PRO A 197 13.27 12.76 1.64
CA PRO A 197 13.57 12.15 2.93
C PRO A 197 12.28 11.66 3.61
N MET A 198 12.33 10.47 4.21
CA MET A 198 11.19 9.91 4.91
C MET A 198 10.92 10.69 6.20
N PRO A 199 9.75 11.34 6.37
CA PRO A 199 9.40 11.98 7.63
C PRO A 199 9.32 10.96 8.75
N LYS A 200 9.85 11.33 9.92
CA LYS A 200 9.81 10.47 11.10
C LYS A 200 8.75 10.98 12.08
N LEU A 201 8.20 10.08 12.90
CA LEU A 201 7.18 10.44 13.91
C LEU A 201 7.63 11.58 14.83
N LYS A 202 8.91 11.61 15.20
CA LYS A 202 9.49 12.69 16.05
C LYS A 202 9.40 14.09 15.42
N ASP A 203 9.24 14.17 14.10
CA ASP A 203 9.15 15.44 13.38
C ASP A 203 7.74 16.06 13.52
N GLY A 204 6.76 15.29 14.03
CA GLY A 204 5.37 15.71 14.14
C GLY A 204 4.69 15.85 12.78
N ASP A 205 3.70 16.73 12.68
CA ASP A 205 3.06 17.05 11.41
C ASP A 205 4.02 17.87 10.54
N VAL A 206 4.23 17.45 9.29
CA VAL A 206 5.21 18.06 8.36
C VAL A 206 4.57 18.52 7.06
N ILE A 207 5.27 19.40 6.37
CA ILE A 207 4.98 19.76 4.97
C ILE A 207 6.18 19.30 4.14
N LEU A 208 5.93 18.50 3.13
CA LEU A 208 6.92 18.11 2.12
C LEU A 208 6.53 18.69 0.78
N SER A 209 7.53 19.09 0.01
CA SER A 209 7.36 19.70 -1.30
C SER A 209 8.33 19.08 -2.31
N ARG A 210 8.27 19.54 -3.56
CA ARG A 210 9.21 19.12 -4.61
C ARG A 210 10.64 19.61 -4.33
N GLU A 211 10.77 20.71 -3.60
CA GLU A 211 12.07 21.32 -3.22
C GLU A 211 12.82 20.44 -2.19
N ASP A 212 12.10 19.54 -1.48
CA ASP A 212 12.71 18.59 -0.56
C ASP A 212 13.24 17.34 -1.27
N ALA A 213 13.04 17.24 -2.60
CA ALA A 213 13.47 16.08 -3.35
C ALA A 213 15.00 15.96 -3.39
N VAL A 214 15.49 14.80 -3.02
CA VAL A 214 16.90 14.42 -3.16
C VAL A 214 17.19 13.79 -4.51
N ASP A 215 16.13 13.35 -5.20
CA ASP A 215 16.20 12.78 -6.54
C ASP A 215 14.87 12.92 -7.27
N THR A 216 14.91 12.79 -8.60
CA THR A 216 13.74 12.98 -9.46
C THR A 216 13.76 11.98 -10.61
N TYR A 217 12.70 11.22 -10.76
CA TYR A 217 12.52 10.20 -11.78
C TYR A 217 11.52 10.66 -12.83
N GLN A 218 12.01 10.96 -14.05
CA GLN A 218 11.19 11.45 -15.17
C GLN A 218 10.86 10.28 -16.10
N PHE A 219 9.63 9.83 -16.10
CA PHE A 219 9.18 8.72 -16.95
C PHE A 219 8.78 9.21 -18.35
N THR A 220 9.00 8.34 -19.34
CA THR A 220 8.52 8.56 -20.71
C THR A 220 6.98 8.69 -20.73
N PRO A 221 6.41 9.41 -21.73
CA PRO A 221 4.96 9.52 -21.87
C PRO A 221 4.25 8.18 -21.86
N GLN A 222 3.09 8.11 -21.19
CA GLN A 222 2.22 6.94 -21.28
C GLN A 222 1.78 6.72 -22.74
N PRO A 223 1.57 5.47 -23.16
CA PRO A 223 0.92 5.17 -24.42
C PRO A 223 -0.40 5.95 -24.56
N LYS A 224 -0.73 6.40 -25.76
CA LYS A 224 -1.90 7.25 -26.00
C LYS A 224 -3.20 6.62 -25.50
N TRP A 225 -3.33 5.30 -25.58
CA TRP A 225 -4.51 4.55 -25.12
C TRP A 225 -4.64 4.54 -23.58
N MET A 226 -3.59 4.87 -22.83
CA MET A 226 -3.60 5.00 -21.37
C MET A 226 -3.68 6.45 -20.90
N SER A 227 -3.73 7.42 -21.79
CA SER A 227 -3.58 8.85 -21.45
C SER A 227 -4.67 9.38 -20.50
N THR A 228 -5.81 8.69 -20.40
CA THR A 228 -6.94 9.04 -19.55
C THR A 228 -7.05 8.14 -18.31
N SER A 229 -6.22 7.10 -18.19
CA SER A 229 -6.27 6.19 -17.04
C SER A 229 -5.95 6.91 -15.74
N ARG A 230 -6.87 6.85 -14.79
CA ARG A 230 -6.69 7.38 -13.44
C ARG A 230 -5.83 6.44 -12.62
N ASN A 231 -4.91 7.00 -11.87
CA ASN A 231 -4.24 6.23 -10.85
C ASN A 231 -5.22 5.77 -9.78
N GLN A 232 -5.03 4.51 -9.36
CA GLN A 232 -5.79 3.93 -8.27
C GLN A 232 -4.89 3.67 -7.05
N ASP A 233 -3.76 2.98 -7.26
CA ASP A 233 -2.81 2.73 -6.17
C ASP A 233 -1.39 2.53 -6.69
N ARG A 234 -0.41 2.73 -5.80
CA ARG A 234 1.01 2.49 -6.05
C ARG A 234 1.68 1.95 -4.81
N MET A 235 2.66 1.08 -5.02
CA MET A 235 3.54 0.58 -3.96
C MET A 235 5.00 0.53 -4.41
N LEU A 236 5.91 0.67 -3.45
CA LEU A 236 7.34 0.44 -3.67
C LEU A 236 7.63 -1.06 -3.54
N TYR A 237 8.34 -1.60 -4.53
CA TYR A 237 8.76 -2.99 -4.52
C TYR A 237 10.11 -3.15 -5.21
N GLN A 238 11.13 -3.56 -4.48
CA GLN A 238 12.49 -3.85 -4.99
C GLN A 238 13.06 -2.74 -5.90
N GLY A 239 12.99 -1.48 -5.47
CA GLY A 239 13.48 -0.34 -6.26
C GLY A 239 12.62 0.02 -7.47
N LYS A 240 11.42 -0.54 -7.57
CA LYS A 240 10.42 -0.26 -8.61
C LYS A 240 9.14 0.26 -7.98
N ILE A 241 8.36 0.99 -8.73
CA ILE A 241 7.01 1.38 -8.35
C ILE A 241 6.02 0.52 -9.14
N LEU A 242 5.28 -0.30 -8.44
CA LEU A 242 4.13 -1.01 -8.99
C LEU A 242 2.92 -0.09 -8.97
N CYS A 243 2.14 -0.08 -10.05
CA CYS A 243 0.98 0.81 -10.19
C CYS A 243 -0.22 0.06 -10.73
N ILE A 244 -1.40 0.41 -10.22
CA ILE A 244 -2.67 0.08 -10.86
C ILE A 244 -3.39 1.37 -11.28
N SER A 245 -4.10 1.32 -12.37
CA SER A 245 -4.78 2.50 -12.94
C SER A 245 -6.02 2.10 -13.70
N GLY A 246 -6.96 3.03 -13.79
CA GLY A 246 -8.09 2.97 -14.68
C GLY A 246 -9.38 2.43 -14.07
N VAL A 247 -10.47 2.92 -14.62
CA VAL A 247 -11.83 2.51 -14.29
C VAL A 247 -12.37 1.74 -15.49
N PRO A 248 -12.59 0.41 -15.39
CA PRO A 248 -13.11 -0.39 -16.50
C PRO A 248 -14.38 0.21 -17.09
N ARG A 249 -14.57 0.09 -18.41
CA ARG A 249 -15.62 0.66 -19.27
C ARG A 249 -15.41 2.14 -19.66
N THR A 250 -14.65 2.92 -18.92
CA THR A 250 -14.38 4.34 -19.25
C THR A 250 -12.93 4.59 -19.57
N GLU A 251 -12.02 3.78 -19.01
CA GLU A 251 -10.58 3.92 -19.10
C GLU A 251 -9.92 2.55 -19.23
N ALA A 252 -8.68 2.51 -19.70
CA ALA A 252 -7.86 1.31 -19.64
C ALA A 252 -7.57 0.96 -18.17
N SER A 253 -7.93 -0.26 -17.76
CA SER A 253 -7.64 -0.78 -16.43
C SER A 253 -6.39 -1.63 -16.51
N VAL A 254 -5.31 -1.15 -15.89
CA VAL A 254 -3.97 -1.70 -16.09
C VAL A 254 -3.20 -1.84 -14.80
N PHE A 255 -2.33 -2.84 -14.77
CA PHE A 255 -1.18 -2.91 -13.88
C PHE A 255 0.08 -2.54 -14.68
N MET A 256 1.01 -1.82 -14.06
CA MET A 256 2.30 -1.48 -14.68
C MET A 256 3.43 -1.45 -13.65
N ILE A 257 4.65 -1.66 -14.14
CA ILE A 257 5.88 -1.52 -13.38
C ILE A 257 6.66 -0.32 -13.90
N LEU A 258 7.05 0.56 -12.98
CA LEU A 258 7.93 1.70 -13.24
C LEU A 258 9.30 1.40 -12.64
N ASN A 259 10.31 1.23 -13.47
CA ASN A 259 11.68 1.05 -13.01
C ASN A 259 12.27 2.42 -12.65
N LEU A 260 12.67 2.62 -11.40
CA LEU A 260 13.24 3.88 -10.93
C LEU A 260 14.67 4.11 -11.44
N GLU A 261 15.43 3.06 -11.74
CA GLU A 261 16.79 3.17 -12.24
C GLU A 261 16.84 3.63 -13.70
N THR A 262 15.97 3.03 -14.56
CA THR A 262 15.95 3.33 -16.00
C THR A 262 14.96 4.41 -16.38
N CYS A 263 14.03 4.77 -15.49
CA CYS A 263 12.87 5.62 -15.75
C CYS A 263 11.96 5.10 -16.88
N GLU A 264 11.89 3.78 -17.03
CA GLU A 264 11.08 3.10 -18.04
C GLU A 264 9.91 2.36 -17.44
N ARG A 265 8.89 2.12 -18.26
CA ARG A 265 7.80 1.21 -17.96
C ARG A 265 8.16 -0.17 -18.46
N GLU A 266 8.46 -1.08 -17.54
CA GLU A 266 8.91 -2.42 -17.92
C GLU A 266 7.76 -3.34 -18.33
N ARG A 267 6.59 -3.19 -17.71
CA ARG A 267 5.45 -4.10 -17.96
C ARG A 267 4.14 -3.34 -17.90
N ILE A 268 3.21 -3.73 -18.76
CA ILE A 268 1.83 -3.24 -18.74
C ILE A 268 0.91 -4.44 -18.97
N ILE A 269 0.02 -4.71 -18.02
CA ILE A 269 -1.01 -5.74 -18.13
C ILE A 269 -2.36 -5.04 -18.20
N ASP A 270 -3.11 -5.31 -19.26
CA ASP A 270 -4.50 -4.90 -19.37
C ASP A 270 -5.38 -5.90 -18.60
N PHE A 271 -5.91 -5.49 -17.47
CA PHE A 271 -6.76 -6.31 -16.62
C PHE A 271 -8.00 -6.84 -17.36
N THR A 272 -8.53 -6.06 -18.28
CA THR A 272 -9.75 -6.47 -19.03
C THR A 272 -9.45 -7.64 -19.95
N LYS A 273 -8.25 -7.72 -20.50
CA LYS A 273 -7.83 -8.83 -21.38
C LYS A 273 -7.67 -10.16 -20.66
N ILE A 274 -7.46 -10.13 -19.35
CA ILE A 274 -7.39 -11.33 -18.53
C ILE A 274 -8.69 -11.60 -17.74
N GLY A 275 -9.77 -10.87 -18.06
CA GLY A 275 -11.10 -11.11 -17.50
C GLY A 275 -11.41 -10.35 -16.21
N LEU A 276 -10.54 -9.44 -15.76
CA LEU A 276 -10.75 -8.56 -14.61
C LEU A 276 -11.42 -7.26 -15.09
N THR A 277 -12.72 -7.15 -14.89
CA THR A 277 -13.56 -6.10 -15.49
C THR A 277 -14.17 -5.13 -14.47
N THR A 278 -13.85 -5.29 -13.19
CA THR A 278 -14.24 -4.38 -12.11
C THR A 278 -13.10 -3.42 -11.78
N GLU A 279 -13.41 -2.35 -11.08
CA GLU A 279 -12.43 -1.32 -10.70
C GLU A 279 -11.41 -1.87 -9.71
N SER A 280 -10.11 -1.69 -10.00
CA SER A 280 -9.02 -2.03 -9.09
C SER A 280 -8.81 -0.87 -8.11
N GLU A 281 -8.66 -1.16 -6.83
CA GLU A 281 -8.60 -0.16 -5.77
C GLU A 281 -7.33 -0.22 -4.92
N SER A 282 -6.73 -1.38 -4.78
CA SER A 282 -5.53 -1.57 -3.94
C SER A 282 -4.55 -2.54 -4.56
N LEU A 283 -3.27 -2.28 -4.34
CA LEU A 283 -2.15 -3.11 -4.74
C LEU A 283 -1.31 -3.42 -3.50
N PHE A 284 -1.05 -4.69 -3.23
CA PHE A 284 -0.33 -5.11 -2.04
C PHE A 284 0.38 -6.45 -2.23
N LEU A 285 1.25 -6.80 -1.28
CA LEU A 285 1.89 -8.11 -1.22
C LEU A 285 1.22 -8.99 -0.15
N TRP A 286 1.01 -10.24 -0.48
CA TRP A 286 0.60 -11.26 0.48
C TRP A 286 1.41 -12.52 0.26
N HIS A 287 2.20 -12.93 1.27
CA HIS A 287 3.16 -14.02 1.17
C HIS A 287 4.12 -13.93 -0.01
N GLY A 288 4.56 -12.71 -0.35
CA GLY A 288 5.45 -12.44 -1.47
C GLY A 288 4.76 -12.34 -2.85
N ASP A 289 3.49 -12.71 -2.95
CA ASP A 289 2.72 -12.62 -4.19
C ASP A 289 2.11 -11.22 -4.35
N ILE A 290 2.06 -10.73 -5.58
CA ILE A 290 1.37 -9.48 -5.90
C ILE A 290 -0.13 -9.74 -5.92
N CYS A 291 -0.84 -9.01 -5.07
CA CYS A 291 -2.28 -9.06 -4.96
C CYS A 291 -2.91 -7.73 -5.35
N VAL A 292 -4.10 -7.80 -5.94
CA VAL A 292 -4.92 -6.64 -6.29
C VAL A 292 -6.30 -6.79 -5.67
N ALA A 293 -6.71 -5.80 -4.90
CA ALA A 293 -8.10 -5.71 -4.47
C ALA A 293 -8.90 -4.90 -5.49
N PHE A 294 -9.92 -5.53 -6.02
CA PHE A 294 -10.97 -4.91 -6.81
C PHE A 294 -12.15 -4.55 -5.90
N VAL A 295 -13.10 -3.78 -6.39
CA VAL A 295 -14.29 -3.42 -5.60
C VAL A 295 -15.08 -4.63 -5.10
N ASP A 296 -15.00 -5.75 -5.78
CA ASP A 296 -15.80 -6.97 -5.54
C ASP A 296 -14.99 -8.20 -5.08
N LYS A 297 -13.66 -8.18 -5.20
CA LYS A 297 -12.80 -9.33 -4.88
C LYS A 297 -11.35 -8.94 -4.66
N ILE A 298 -10.59 -9.85 -4.05
CA ILE A 298 -9.13 -9.85 -4.04
C ILE A 298 -8.64 -10.98 -4.94
N VAL A 299 -7.67 -10.66 -5.78
CA VAL A 299 -6.99 -11.63 -6.64
C VAL A 299 -5.50 -11.62 -6.38
N ARG A 300 -4.85 -12.77 -6.58
CA ARG A 300 -3.41 -12.93 -6.69
C ARG A 300 -3.05 -13.01 -8.17
N LEU A 301 -2.06 -12.26 -8.61
CA LEU A 301 -1.50 -12.38 -9.95
C LEU A 301 -0.58 -13.60 -9.99
N VAL A 302 -0.93 -14.57 -10.83
CA VAL A 302 -0.18 -15.83 -11.00
C VAL A 302 0.57 -15.75 -12.31
N ASP A 303 1.76 -16.38 -12.34
CA ASP A 303 2.60 -16.42 -13.55
C ASP A 303 2.87 -15.02 -14.09
N PHE A 304 3.25 -14.14 -13.17
CA PHE A 304 3.54 -12.75 -13.45
C PHE A 304 4.84 -12.64 -14.24
N VAL A 305 4.77 -12.86 -15.55
CA VAL A 305 5.92 -12.91 -16.44
C VAL A 305 5.78 -11.94 -17.57
N ASP A 306 6.96 -11.53 -18.09
CA ASP A 306 7.10 -10.60 -19.18
C ASP A 306 6.22 -10.94 -20.38
N THR A 307 5.23 -10.08 -20.61
CA THR A 307 4.62 -9.91 -21.92
C THR A 307 5.10 -8.56 -22.46
N VAL A 308 6.28 -8.54 -23.01
CA VAL A 308 6.70 -7.45 -23.90
C VAL A 308 6.26 -7.77 -25.29
#